data_fe55956f93abff5c98a466b3f6131a32
#
_entry.id   fe55956f93abff5c98a466b3f6131a32
#
_cell.length_a   1.000
_cell.length_b   1.000
_cell.length_c   1.000
_cell.angle_alpha   90.00
_cell.angle_beta   90.00
_cell.angle_gamma   90.00
#
_symmetry.space_group_name_H-M   'P 1'
#
loop_
_entity.id
_entity.type
_entity.pdbx_description
1 polymer ?
#
loop_
_entity_poly.entity_id
_entity_poly.type
_entity_poly.pdbx_seq_one_letter_code
_entity_poly.pdbx_strand_id
1 'polypeptide(L)'
;EGDLVELYRNGADAIAEFGGTPILFQTTRFHDWAASEIVALYAEVCAPYESVLGFELGKMFAPNGMIYSEEVIAGLMGIPSLKGIKHSSLSRGEELKRLALRDELRPDFKIYTGNDLGIDMIEYGSDYLLGLAAFCPEKFAERDRMWEDGDERYFELNDALQYLGNVAFRPAVPAYKHSCAVFQHLLGRIPSSEPHPKCPRRPEWESEMLADCVKRLGYEI
;
A
#
# COMPACT_ATOMS: atom_id res chain seq x y z
N GLU A 1 0.84 4.03 -28.64
CA GLU A 1 -0.53 4.58 -28.46
C GLU A 1 -1.51 3.44 -28.71
N GLY A 2 -1.72 2.57 -27.73
CA GLY A 2 -2.66 1.45 -27.82
C GLY A 2 -3.98 1.74 -27.12
N ASP A 3 -4.98 0.88 -27.33
CA ASP A 3 -6.19 0.84 -26.55
C ASP A 3 -5.85 0.58 -25.09
N LEU A 4 -6.27 1.49 -24.21
CA LEU A 4 -5.90 1.42 -22.79
C LEU A 4 -6.60 0.25 -22.07
N VAL A 5 -7.83 -0.09 -22.52
CA VAL A 5 -8.56 -1.26 -21.99
C VAL A 5 -7.80 -2.55 -22.33
N GLU A 6 -7.34 -2.69 -23.56
CA GLU A 6 -6.58 -3.84 -24.02
C GLU A 6 -5.25 -3.96 -23.23
N LEU A 7 -4.53 -2.84 -23.03
CA LEU A 7 -3.29 -2.85 -22.25
C LEU A 7 -3.49 -3.28 -20.80
N TYR A 8 -4.54 -2.80 -20.14
CA TYR A 8 -4.85 -3.22 -18.78
C TYR A 8 -5.30 -4.68 -18.71
N ARG A 9 -6.14 -5.13 -19.65
CA ARG A 9 -6.59 -6.53 -19.70
C ARG A 9 -5.44 -7.49 -19.95
N ASN A 10 -4.54 -7.20 -20.87
CA ASN A 10 -3.37 -8.05 -21.11
C ASN A 10 -2.52 -8.27 -19.83
N GLY A 11 -2.35 -7.21 -19.03
CA GLY A 11 -1.67 -7.33 -17.74
C GLY A 11 -2.49 -8.08 -16.69
N ALA A 12 -3.79 -7.84 -16.62
CA ALA A 12 -4.68 -8.50 -15.68
C ALA A 12 -4.85 -9.99 -16.00
N ASP A 13 -4.99 -10.35 -17.27
CA ASP A 13 -5.07 -11.75 -17.74
C ASP A 13 -3.82 -12.54 -17.33
N ALA A 14 -2.63 -11.96 -17.52
CA ALA A 14 -1.38 -12.60 -17.12
C ALA A 14 -1.31 -12.88 -15.59
N ILE A 15 -1.92 -12.01 -14.76
CA ILE A 15 -1.98 -12.23 -13.31
C ILE A 15 -3.05 -13.28 -12.98
N ALA A 16 -4.23 -13.19 -13.60
CA ALA A 16 -5.35 -14.07 -13.36
C ALA A 16 -5.03 -15.53 -13.79
N GLU A 17 -4.25 -15.73 -14.85
CA GLU A 17 -3.78 -17.03 -15.30
C GLU A 17 -3.05 -17.82 -14.20
N PHE A 18 -2.34 -17.10 -13.31
CA PHE A 18 -1.65 -17.70 -12.16
C PHE A 18 -2.47 -17.65 -10.86
N GLY A 19 -3.76 -17.38 -10.94
CA GLY A 19 -4.66 -17.32 -9.77
C GLY A 19 -4.48 -16.08 -8.89
N GLY A 20 -3.77 -15.04 -9.39
CA GLY A 20 -3.57 -13.77 -8.69
C GLY A 20 -4.77 -12.84 -8.87
N THR A 21 -4.96 -11.91 -7.92
CA THR A 21 -5.92 -10.80 -8.06
C THR A 21 -5.22 -9.59 -8.69
N PRO A 22 -5.64 -9.13 -9.88
CA PRO A 22 -5.04 -7.96 -10.52
C PRO A 22 -5.23 -6.69 -9.68
N ILE A 23 -4.20 -5.84 -9.64
CA ILE A 23 -4.30 -4.47 -9.12
C ILE A 23 -3.99 -3.48 -10.23
N LEU A 24 -4.92 -2.56 -10.51
CA LEU A 24 -4.82 -1.60 -11.60
C LEU A 24 -4.09 -0.34 -11.15
N PHE A 25 -2.96 -0.06 -11.78
CA PHE A 25 -2.20 1.17 -11.57
C PHE A 25 -2.73 2.32 -12.40
N GLN A 26 -2.53 3.55 -11.93
CA GLN A 26 -2.90 4.76 -12.64
C GLN A 26 -1.97 5.02 -13.84
N THR A 27 -2.51 5.69 -14.85
CA THR A 27 -1.77 6.23 -15.99
C THR A 27 -1.81 7.75 -15.96
N THR A 28 -0.80 8.40 -16.57
CA THR A 28 -0.76 9.86 -16.74
C THR A 28 -1.94 10.42 -17.53
N ARG A 29 -2.59 9.61 -18.37
CA ARG A 29 -3.78 10.00 -19.13
C ARG A 29 -4.93 10.42 -18.22
N PHE A 30 -5.04 9.85 -17.02
CA PHE A 30 -6.11 10.18 -16.07
C PHE A 30 -6.07 11.62 -15.57
N HIS A 31 -4.93 12.31 -15.70
CA HIS A 31 -4.83 13.72 -15.30
C HIS A 31 -5.71 14.66 -16.13
N ASP A 32 -6.01 14.26 -17.36
CA ASP A 32 -6.79 15.06 -18.33
C ASP A 32 -8.23 14.53 -18.51
N TRP A 33 -8.60 13.45 -17.81
CA TRP A 33 -9.88 12.79 -17.97
C TRP A 33 -10.92 13.28 -16.94
N ALA A 34 -12.17 13.32 -17.38
CA ALA A 34 -13.30 13.51 -16.47
C ALA A 34 -13.49 12.28 -15.56
N ALA A 35 -14.11 12.48 -14.40
CA ALA A 35 -14.40 11.40 -13.45
C ALA A 35 -15.14 10.23 -14.11
N SER A 36 -16.14 10.53 -14.94
CA SER A 36 -16.93 9.53 -15.67
C SER A 36 -16.11 8.70 -16.65
N GLU A 37 -15.07 9.26 -17.28
CA GLU A 37 -14.19 8.55 -18.20
C GLU A 37 -13.29 7.55 -17.46
N ILE A 38 -12.77 7.96 -16.30
CA ILE A 38 -11.98 7.07 -15.43
C ILE A 38 -12.83 5.89 -14.95
N VAL A 39 -14.04 6.18 -14.45
CA VAL A 39 -14.98 5.15 -13.97
C VAL A 39 -15.38 4.20 -15.10
N ALA A 40 -15.67 4.72 -16.30
CA ALA A 40 -16.02 3.91 -17.46
C ALA A 40 -14.87 2.96 -17.86
N LEU A 41 -13.62 3.44 -17.87
CA LEU A 41 -12.46 2.59 -18.12
C LEU A 41 -12.35 1.45 -17.09
N TYR A 42 -12.44 1.79 -15.81
CA TYR A 42 -12.40 0.77 -14.74
C TYR A 42 -13.52 -0.26 -14.90
N ALA A 43 -14.75 0.20 -15.17
CA ALA A 43 -15.89 -0.69 -15.38
C ALA A 43 -15.66 -1.64 -16.55
N GLU A 44 -15.14 -1.14 -17.66
CA GLU A 44 -14.84 -1.95 -18.83
C GLU A 44 -13.69 -2.94 -18.57
N VAL A 45 -12.58 -2.47 -17.99
CA VAL A 45 -11.42 -3.33 -17.68
C VAL A 45 -11.80 -4.42 -16.69
N CYS A 46 -12.56 -4.10 -15.64
CA CYS A 46 -12.91 -5.03 -14.57
C CYS A 46 -14.01 -6.04 -14.95
N ALA A 47 -14.79 -5.77 -16.00
CA ALA A 47 -15.97 -6.58 -16.36
C ALA A 47 -15.71 -8.10 -16.49
N PRO A 48 -14.61 -8.59 -17.07
CA PRO A 48 -14.36 -10.03 -17.23
C PRO A 48 -13.86 -10.74 -15.97
N TYR A 49 -13.52 -10.00 -14.90
CA TYR A 49 -12.90 -10.57 -13.70
C TYR A 49 -13.88 -10.65 -12.53
N GLU A 50 -13.71 -11.67 -11.69
CA GLU A 50 -14.46 -11.80 -10.44
C GLU A 50 -13.97 -10.81 -9.37
N SER A 51 -12.67 -10.57 -9.32
CA SER A 51 -12.02 -9.72 -8.32
C SER A 51 -10.87 -8.93 -8.93
N VAL A 52 -10.93 -7.61 -8.77
CA VAL A 52 -9.87 -6.66 -9.15
C VAL A 52 -9.70 -5.66 -8.03
N LEU A 53 -8.50 -5.14 -7.84
CA LEU A 53 -8.20 -4.04 -6.95
C LEU A 53 -7.81 -2.80 -7.76
N GLY A 54 -8.13 -1.62 -7.24
CA GLY A 54 -7.63 -0.35 -7.74
C GLY A 54 -6.42 0.13 -6.94
N PHE A 55 -5.76 1.17 -7.45
CA PHE A 55 -4.68 1.83 -6.74
C PHE A 55 -4.70 3.33 -7.04
N GLU A 56 -4.77 4.13 -5.99
CA GLU A 56 -4.48 5.57 -6.06
C GLU A 56 -3.24 5.89 -5.24
N LEU A 57 -2.34 6.70 -5.79
CA LEU A 57 -1.11 7.11 -5.11
C LEU A 57 -0.77 8.56 -5.40
N GLY A 58 -0.18 9.24 -4.41
CA GLY A 58 0.26 10.63 -4.57
C GLY A 58 1.43 10.78 -5.54
N LYS A 59 1.54 11.94 -6.18
CA LYS A 59 2.63 12.27 -7.12
C LYS A 59 4.02 12.11 -6.53
N MET A 60 4.15 12.13 -5.20
CA MET A 60 5.44 11.90 -4.52
C MET A 60 6.02 10.49 -4.76
N PHE A 61 5.18 9.52 -5.11
CA PHE A 61 5.59 8.14 -5.37
C PHE A 61 5.87 7.88 -6.84
N ALA A 62 5.09 8.50 -7.74
CA ALA A 62 5.25 8.32 -9.17
C ALA A 62 4.65 9.51 -9.96
N PRO A 63 5.22 9.88 -11.13
CA PRO A 63 4.73 11.01 -11.93
C PRO A 63 3.27 10.86 -12.40
N ASN A 64 2.81 9.62 -12.59
CA ASN A 64 1.43 9.28 -12.95
C ASN A 64 0.48 9.23 -11.74
N GLY A 65 1.00 9.48 -10.54
CA GLY A 65 0.20 9.45 -9.31
C GLY A 65 -0.86 10.54 -9.27
N MET A 66 -2.05 10.18 -8.80
CA MET A 66 -3.18 11.06 -8.57
C MET A 66 -4.03 10.50 -7.44
N ILE A 67 -4.39 11.33 -6.48
CA ILE A 67 -5.43 10.99 -5.51
C ILE A 67 -6.77 11.34 -6.16
N TYR A 68 -7.63 10.35 -6.30
CA TYR A 68 -8.91 10.50 -6.99
C TYR A 68 -9.86 11.46 -6.27
N SER A 69 -10.73 12.12 -7.03
CA SER A 69 -11.84 12.87 -6.45
C SER A 69 -12.85 11.92 -5.78
N GLU A 70 -13.66 12.46 -4.90
CA GLU A 70 -14.75 11.71 -4.26
C GLU A 70 -15.72 11.13 -5.29
N GLU A 71 -16.02 11.89 -6.36
CA GLU A 71 -16.84 11.43 -7.47
C GLU A 71 -16.28 10.18 -8.17
N VAL A 72 -14.97 10.16 -8.42
CA VAL A 72 -14.30 8.97 -9.01
C VAL A 72 -14.42 7.80 -8.05
N ILE A 73 -14.07 7.97 -6.76
CA ILE A 73 -14.12 6.88 -5.78
C ILE A 73 -15.55 6.33 -5.62
N ALA A 74 -16.55 7.20 -5.54
CA ALA A 74 -17.96 6.77 -5.48
C ALA A 74 -18.36 5.95 -6.72
N GLY A 75 -17.94 6.38 -7.91
CA GLY A 75 -18.16 5.63 -9.14
C GLY A 75 -17.44 4.29 -9.16
N LEU A 76 -16.19 4.23 -8.68
CA LEU A 76 -15.42 3.00 -8.57
C LEU A 76 -16.08 2.00 -7.60
N MET A 77 -16.61 2.45 -6.47
CA MET A 77 -17.36 1.62 -5.53
C MET A 77 -18.61 1.01 -6.16
N GLY A 78 -19.17 1.61 -7.22
CA GLY A 78 -20.30 1.07 -7.99
C GLY A 78 -19.93 -0.14 -8.89
N ILE A 79 -18.65 -0.47 -9.08
CA ILE A 79 -18.21 -1.57 -9.95
C ILE A 79 -18.15 -2.87 -9.14
N PRO A 80 -19.00 -3.89 -9.43
CA PRO A 80 -19.13 -5.09 -8.57
C PRO A 80 -17.85 -5.92 -8.46
N SER A 81 -17.06 -6.02 -9.53
CA SER A 81 -15.82 -6.80 -9.56
C SER A 81 -14.61 -6.04 -8.99
N LEU A 82 -14.68 -4.72 -8.83
CA LEU A 82 -13.67 -3.97 -8.10
C LEU A 82 -13.94 -4.13 -6.60
N LYS A 83 -13.10 -4.89 -5.90
CA LYS A 83 -13.31 -5.27 -4.50
C LYS A 83 -12.70 -4.31 -3.49
N GLY A 84 -11.82 -3.42 -3.93
CA GLY A 84 -11.18 -2.44 -3.07
C GLY A 84 -10.17 -1.59 -3.81
N ILE A 85 -9.62 -0.63 -3.09
CA ILE A 85 -8.58 0.27 -3.60
C ILE A 85 -7.47 0.46 -2.56
N LYS A 86 -6.23 0.38 -3.02
CA LYS A 86 -5.09 0.83 -2.22
C LYS A 86 -5.02 2.35 -2.26
N HIS A 87 -4.99 2.98 -1.08
CA HIS A 87 -4.89 4.42 -0.90
C HIS A 87 -3.51 4.81 -0.36
N SER A 88 -2.70 5.51 -1.15
CA SER A 88 -1.34 5.93 -0.79
C SER A 88 -1.17 7.45 -0.93
N SER A 89 -1.84 8.21 -0.05
CA SER A 89 -1.72 9.68 0.02
C SER A 89 -0.77 10.15 1.11
N LEU A 90 -0.42 9.30 2.08
CA LEU A 90 0.20 9.63 3.37
C LEU A 90 -0.63 10.60 4.22
N SER A 91 -1.91 10.77 3.91
CA SER A 91 -2.84 11.63 4.64
C SER A 91 -3.92 10.79 5.32
N ARG A 92 -3.87 10.72 6.66
CA ARG A 92 -4.95 10.08 7.45
C ARG A 92 -6.31 10.71 7.17
N GLY A 93 -6.36 12.05 7.03
CA GLY A 93 -7.60 12.77 6.77
C GLY A 93 -8.25 12.38 5.44
N GLU A 94 -7.46 12.19 4.39
CA GLU A 94 -7.99 11.71 3.10
C GLU A 94 -8.44 10.24 3.19
N GLU A 95 -7.71 9.40 3.90
CA GLU A 95 -8.09 8.00 4.08
C GLU A 95 -9.37 7.86 4.92
N LEU A 96 -9.54 8.64 5.99
CA LEU A 96 -10.78 8.68 6.76
C LEU A 96 -11.99 9.07 5.91
N LYS A 97 -11.83 9.99 4.95
CA LYS A 97 -12.91 10.31 3.98
C LYS A 97 -13.24 9.10 3.10
N ARG A 98 -12.24 8.30 2.68
CA ARG A 98 -12.46 7.06 1.93
C ARG A 98 -13.26 6.04 2.74
N LEU A 99 -12.92 5.89 4.03
CA LEU A 99 -13.63 4.98 4.93
C LEU A 99 -15.08 5.43 5.15
N ALA A 100 -15.30 6.71 5.41
CA ALA A 100 -16.66 7.25 5.57
C ALA A 100 -17.51 7.03 4.31
N LEU A 101 -16.95 7.31 3.12
CA LEU A 101 -17.64 7.10 1.85
C LEU A 101 -17.92 5.61 1.60
N ARG A 102 -16.98 4.72 1.92
CA ARG A 102 -17.15 3.27 1.86
C ARG A 102 -18.31 2.81 2.75
N ASP A 103 -18.35 3.26 4.00
CA ASP A 103 -19.37 2.88 4.97
C ASP A 103 -20.79 3.31 4.52
N GLU A 104 -20.88 4.43 3.80
CA GLU A 104 -22.13 4.94 3.24
C GLU A 104 -22.58 4.17 1.99
N LEU A 105 -21.66 3.96 1.03
CA LEU A 105 -22.02 3.50 -0.31
C LEU A 105 -21.85 1.99 -0.51
N ARG A 106 -20.80 1.41 0.07
CA ARG A 106 -20.45 0.00 -0.13
C ARG A 106 -19.62 -0.55 1.01
N PRO A 107 -20.21 -0.97 2.14
CA PRO A 107 -19.49 -1.40 3.35
C PRO A 107 -18.54 -2.60 3.17
N ASP A 108 -18.75 -3.44 2.14
CA ASP A 108 -17.88 -4.57 1.80
C ASP A 108 -16.66 -4.17 0.95
N PHE A 109 -16.60 -2.93 0.46
CA PHE A 109 -15.47 -2.46 -0.33
C PHE A 109 -14.24 -2.22 0.55
N LYS A 110 -13.08 -2.72 0.12
CA LYS A 110 -11.86 -2.63 0.92
C LYS A 110 -11.09 -1.36 0.64
N ILE A 111 -10.75 -0.64 1.69
CA ILE A 111 -9.78 0.46 1.64
C ILE A 111 -8.48 -0.05 2.24
N TYR A 112 -7.46 -0.24 1.41
CA TYR A 112 -6.15 -0.69 1.85
C TYR A 112 -5.25 0.52 2.11
N THR A 113 -4.91 0.77 3.38
CA THR A 113 -3.92 1.80 3.66
C THR A 113 -2.59 1.47 2.98
N GLY A 114 -2.03 2.45 2.28
CA GLY A 114 -0.65 2.46 1.79
C GLY A 114 0.19 3.50 2.54
N ASN A 115 -0.28 3.92 3.72
CA ASN A 115 0.37 4.92 4.54
C ASN A 115 1.32 4.28 5.56
N ASP A 116 2.56 4.07 5.17
CA ASP A 116 3.59 3.51 6.03
C ASP A 116 3.93 4.39 7.27
N LEU A 117 3.41 5.63 7.30
CA LEU A 117 3.50 6.55 8.44
C LEU A 117 2.21 6.59 9.30
N GLY A 118 1.27 5.68 9.05
CA GLY A 118 0.00 5.60 9.76
C GLY A 118 -0.58 4.19 9.70
N ILE A 119 0.19 3.21 10.18
CA ILE A 119 -0.17 1.78 10.10
C ILE A 119 -1.31 1.39 11.03
N ASP A 120 -1.66 2.26 11.97
CA ASP A 120 -2.80 2.16 12.88
C ASP A 120 -4.15 2.47 12.20
N MET A 121 -4.17 2.80 10.90
CA MET A 121 -5.42 2.99 10.15
C MET A 121 -6.33 1.75 10.16
N ILE A 122 -5.81 0.57 10.49
CA ILE A 122 -6.63 -0.63 10.72
C ILE A 122 -7.63 -0.46 11.87
N GLU A 123 -7.30 0.34 12.89
CA GLU A 123 -8.18 0.66 14.02
C GLU A 123 -9.43 1.43 13.59
N TYR A 124 -9.34 2.11 12.44
CA TYR A 124 -10.44 2.87 11.82
C TYR A 124 -11.16 2.09 10.71
N GLY A 125 -10.78 0.83 10.50
CA GLY A 125 -11.43 -0.06 9.54
C GLY A 125 -10.77 -0.12 8.16
N SER A 126 -9.54 0.36 8.00
CA SER A 126 -8.73 0.06 6.81
C SER A 126 -8.21 -1.38 6.86
N ASP A 127 -8.12 -2.01 5.71
CA ASP A 127 -7.15 -3.09 5.49
C ASP A 127 -5.77 -2.46 5.17
N TYR A 128 -4.74 -3.25 4.82
CA TYR A 128 -3.46 -2.65 4.43
C TYR A 128 -2.75 -3.36 3.28
N LEU A 129 -2.01 -2.57 2.49
CA LEU A 129 -1.00 -3.00 1.51
C LEU A 129 0.22 -2.10 1.66
N LEU A 130 0.97 -2.30 2.75
CA LEU A 130 2.08 -1.45 3.18
C LEU A 130 3.42 -1.91 2.59
N GLY A 131 4.24 -0.97 2.18
CA GLY A 131 5.66 -1.21 1.89
C GLY A 131 6.42 -1.68 3.12
N LEU A 132 6.06 -1.17 4.29
CA LEU A 132 6.64 -1.54 5.58
C LEU A 132 6.43 -3.01 5.93
N ALA A 133 5.33 -3.63 5.51
CA ALA A 133 5.07 -5.04 5.77
C ALA A 133 6.13 -5.98 5.15
N ALA A 134 6.86 -5.53 4.13
CA ALA A 134 7.97 -6.30 3.55
C ALA A 134 9.19 -6.45 4.48
N PHE A 135 9.31 -5.62 5.52
CA PHE A 135 10.40 -5.71 6.49
C PHE A 135 10.25 -6.94 7.41
N CYS A 136 9.04 -7.17 7.93
CA CYS A 136 8.75 -8.21 8.89
C CYS A 136 7.27 -8.65 8.80
N PRO A 137 6.87 -9.35 7.73
CA PRO A 137 5.47 -9.75 7.51
C PRO A 137 4.91 -10.59 8.66
N GLU A 138 5.74 -11.41 9.31
CA GLU A 138 5.37 -12.19 10.47
C GLU A 138 4.95 -11.34 11.68
N LYS A 139 5.57 -10.15 11.87
CA LYS A 139 5.21 -9.23 12.95
C LYS A 139 3.91 -8.49 12.65
N PHE A 140 3.65 -8.18 11.40
CA PHE A 140 2.35 -7.66 10.99
C PHE A 140 1.23 -8.70 11.21
N ALA A 141 1.45 -9.96 10.82
CA ALA A 141 0.50 -11.03 11.08
C ALA A 141 0.29 -11.32 12.58
N GLU A 142 1.32 -11.15 13.43
CA GLU A 142 1.22 -11.23 14.88
C GLU A 142 0.35 -10.08 15.43
N ARG A 143 0.63 -8.85 14.99
CA ARG A 143 -0.15 -7.65 15.34
C ARG A 143 -1.63 -7.80 14.99
N ASP A 144 -1.93 -8.29 13.79
CA ASP A 144 -3.31 -8.42 13.33
C ASP A 144 -4.09 -9.44 14.18
N ARG A 145 -3.48 -10.57 14.53
CA ARG A 145 -4.11 -11.52 15.46
C ARG A 145 -4.36 -10.89 16.82
N MET A 146 -3.41 -10.12 17.36
CA MET A 146 -3.60 -9.41 18.63
C MET A 146 -4.78 -8.43 18.56
N TRP A 147 -4.92 -7.72 17.43
CA TRP A 147 -6.06 -6.81 17.22
C TRP A 147 -7.39 -7.56 17.17
N GLU A 148 -7.47 -8.65 16.42
CA GLU A 148 -8.67 -9.49 16.30
C GLU A 148 -9.08 -10.12 17.64
N ASP A 149 -8.10 -10.53 18.46
CA ASP A 149 -8.30 -11.15 19.77
C ASP A 149 -8.56 -10.12 20.90
N GLY A 150 -8.42 -8.82 20.64
CA GLY A 150 -8.52 -7.77 21.66
C GLY A 150 -7.37 -7.80 22.67
N ASP A 151 -6.19 -8.28 22.26
CA ASP A 151 -5.00 -8.37 23.11
C ASP A 151 -4.30 -7.00 23.22
N GLU A 152 -4.21 -6.45 24.43
CA GLU A 152 -3.61 -5.13 24.69
C GLU A 152 -2.14 -5.04 24.26
N ARG A 153 -1.41 -6.15 24.10
CA ARG A 153 -0.05 -6.19 23.55
C ARG A 153 0.03 -5.69 22.10
N TYR A 154 -1.11 -5.61 21.42
CA TYR A 154 -1.25 -4.97 20.13
C TYR A 154 -0.59 -3.58 20.10
N PHE A 155 -0.86 -2.74 21.09
CA PHE A 155 -0.36 -1.36 21.11
C PHE A 155 1.16 -1.28 21.16
N GLU A 156 1.81 -2.12 21.96
CA GLU A 156 3.27 -2.17 22.06
C GLU A 156 3.90 -2.62 20.73
N LEU A 157 3.36 -3.67 20.12
CA LEU A 157 3.86 -4.16 18.83
C LEU A 157 3.59 -3.17 17.71
N ASN A 158 2.40 -2.56 17.67
CA ASN A 158 2.05 -1.55 16.67
C ASN A 158 2.96 -0.31 16.77
N ASP A 159 3.27 0.15 17.97
CA ASP A 159 4.20 1.27 18.20
C ASP A 159 5.63 0.93 17.72
N ALA A 160 6.12 -0.28 17.97
CA ALA A 160 7.42 -0.74 17.49
C ALA A 160 7.47 -0.81 15.94
N LEU A 161 6.40 -1.29 15.31
CA LEU A 161 6.25 -1.32 13.84
C LEU A 161 6.14 0.09 13.26
N GLN A 162 5.38 0.99 13.92
CA GLN A 162 5.28 2.39 13.48
C GLN A 162 6.61 3.13 13.63
N TYR A 163 7.38 2.84 14.68
CA TYR A 163 8.72 3.40 14.83
C TYR A 163 9.63 2.99 13.66
N LEU A 164 9.62 1.72 13.27
CA LEU A 164 10.31 1.24 12.06
C LEU A 164 9.82 2.00 10.81
N GLY A 165 8.52 2.20 10.66
CA GLY A 165 7.94 3.00 9.57
C GLY A 165 8.49 4.42 9.55
N ASN A 166 8.52 5.08 10.69
CA ASN A 166 9.03 6.45 10.82
C ASN A 166 10.52 6.56 10.50
N VAL A 167 11.32 5.55 10.83
CA VAL A 167 12.73 5.48 10.44
C VAL A 167 12.88 5.26 8.94
N ALA A 168 12.18 4.28 8.39
CA ALA A 168 12.40 3.82 7.01
C ALA A 168 11.76 4.72 5.94
N PHE A 169 10.59 5.33 6.21
CA PHE A 169 9.80 6.09 5.24
C PHE A 169 9.92 7.61 5.35
N ARG A 170 10.86 8.11 6.16
CA ARG A 170 11.16 9.54 6.17
C ARG A 170 11.71 10.02 4.79
N PRO A 171 11.76 11.32 4.51
CA PRO A 171 12.37 11.86 3.30
C PRO A 171 13.86 11.43 3.13
N ALA A 172 14.32 11.06 1.95
CA ALA A 172 13.53 10.81 0.72
C ALA A 172 12.85 9.44 0.78
N VAL A 173 11.52 9.41 0.71
CA VAL A 173 10.70 8.19 0.86
C VAL A 173 11.18 7.00 0.01
N PRO A 174 11.55 7.14 -1.29
CA PRO A 174 12.01 6.00 -2.10
C PRO A 174 13.24 5.25 -1.54
N ALA A 175 13.98 5.86 -0.61
CA ALA A 175 15.12 5.22 0.06
C ALA A 175 14.71 4.14 1.08
N TYR A 176 13.39 3.96 1.37
CA TYR A 176 12.92 2.86 2.21
C TYR A 176 13.38 1.49 1.72
N LYS A 177 13.60 1.34 0.40
CA LYS A 177 14.13 0.10 -0.20
C LYS A 177 15.54 -0.22 0.31
N HIS A 178 16.38 0.79 0.51
CA HIS A 178 17.69 0.62 1.14
C HIS A 178 17.54 0.30 2.63
N SER A 179 16.68 1.00 3.35
CA SER A 179 16.38 0.69 4.75
C SER A 179 15.91 -0.76 4.91
N CYS A 180 15.04 -1.25 3.99
CA CYS A 180 14.61 -2.65 3.99
C CYS A 180 15.77 -3.62 3.75
N ALA A 181 16.65 -3.35 2.79
CA ALA A 181 17.81 -4.19 2.53
C ALA A 181 18.73 -4.26 3.76
N VAL A 182 18.99 -3.12 4.43
CA VAL A 182 19.77 -3.09 5.67
C VAL A 182 19.09 -3.91 6.77
N PHE A 183 17.79 -3.73 6.98
CA PHE A 183 17.01 -4.46 7.98
C PHE A 183 17.04 -5.98 7.73
N GLN A 184 16.83 -6.42 6.49
CA GLN A 184 16.89 -7.84 6.13
C GLN A 184 18.30 -8.43 6.26
N HIS A 185 19.34 -7.63 5.99
CA HIS A 185 20.73 -8.03 6.20
C HIS A 185 21.06 -8.19 7.67
N LEU A 186 20.62 -7.28 8.54
CA LEU A 186 20.75 -7.39 10.00
C LEU A 186 20.11 -8.66 10.55
N LEU A 187 18.99 -9.09 9.97
CA LEU A 187 18.32 -10.36 10.30
C LEU A 187 19.00 -11.60 9.68
N GLY A 188 20.09 -11.44 8.92
CA GLY A 188 20.75 -12.53 8.22
C GLY A 188 19.94 -13.17 7.08
N ARG A 189 18.85 -12.54 6.64
CA ARG A 189 17.94 -13.07 5.60
C ARG A 189 18.47 -12.87 4.18
N ILE A 190 19.29 -11.86 3.98
CA ILE A 190 19.96 -11.58 2.70
C ILE A 190 21.47 -11.33 2.94
N PRO A 191 22.33 -11.70 1.99
CA PRO A 191 23.79 -11.62 2.19
C PRO A 191 24.35 -10.20 2.08
N SER A 192 23.60 -9.23 1.57
CA SER A 192 24.05 -7.85 1.34
C SER A 192 22.95 -6.84 1.60
N SER A 193 23.33 -5.70 2.19
CA SER A 193 22.44 -4.54 2.36
C SER A 193 22.45 -3.58 1.16
N GLU A 194 23.21 -3.88 0.10
CA GLU A 194 23.34 -3.01 -1.06
C GLU A 194 22.02 -2.92 -1.85
N PRO A 195 21.48 -1.71 -2.05
CA PRO A 195 20.28 -1.52 -2.84
C PRO A 195 20.59 -1.53 -4.34
N HIS A 196 19.55 -1.58 -5.18
CA HIS A 196 19.71 -1.38 -6.61
C HIS A 196 20.44 -0.03 -6.88
N PRO A 197 21.38 0.05 -7.86
CA PRO A 197 22.20 1.25 -8.11
C PRO A 197 21.43 2.56 -8.33
N LYS A 198 20.19 2.48 -8.81
CA LYS A 198 19.30 3.64 -9.01
C LYS A 198 18.47 3.99 -7.76
N CYS A 199 18.57 3.20 -6.69
CA CYS A 199 17.85 3.48 -5.45
C CYS A 199 18.59 4.56 -4.65
N PRO A 200 17.92 5.56 -4.10
CA PRO A 200 18.52 6.46 -3.12
C PRO A 200 19.06 5.69 -1.92
N ARG A 201 20.24 6.09 -1.44
CA ARG A 201 20.87 5.48 -0.26
C ARG A 201 20.51 6.25 1.00
N ARG A 202 20.44 5.54 2.10
CA ARG A 202 20.41 6.10 3.45
C ARG A 202 21.82 6.31 4.00
N PRO A 203 22.03 7.28 4.87
CA PRO A 203 23.33 7.47 5.53
C PRO A 203 23.64 6.31 6.48
N GLU A 204 24.93 6.05 6.72
CA GLU A 204 25.40 4.92 7.54
C GLU A 204 24.83 4.90 8.97
N TRP A 205 24.68 6.06 9.59
CA TRP A 205 24.13 6.17 10.95
C TRP A 205 22.71 5.62 11.09
N GLU A 206 21.96 5.51 9.97
CA GLU A 206 20.63 4.91 9.98
C GLU A 206 20.66 3.41 10.28
N SER A 207 21.76 2.73 10.00
CA SER A 207 21.92 1.31 10.32
C SER A 207 21.79 1.04 11.82
N GLU A 208 22.27 1.98 12.66
CA GLU A 208 22.14 1.88 14.13
C GLU A 208 20.67 2.00 14.56
N MET A 209 19.91 2.91 13.92
CA MET A 209 18.48 3.05 14.19
C MET A 209 17.71 1.80 13.75
N LEU A 210 18.07 1.22 12.61
CA LEU A 210 17.44 -0.02 12.14
C LEU A 210 17.79 -1.21 13.05
N ALA A 211 18.99 -1.27 13.58
CA ALA A 211 19.37 -2.26 14.60
C ALA A 211 18.55 -2.10 15.90
N ASP A 212 18.26 -0.86 16.32
CA ASP A 212 17.35 -0.60 17.44
C ASP A 212 15.90 -1.07 17.11
N CYS A 213 15.43 -0.83 15.88
CA CYS A 213 14.13 -1.35 15.44
C CYS A 213 14.07 -2.88 15.51
N VAL A 214 15.11 -3.57 15.04
CA VAL A 214 15.23 -5.03 15.09
C VAL A 214 15.07 -5.55 16.53
N LYS A 215 15.75 -4.91 17.47
CA LYS A 215 15.69 -5.27 18.91
C LYS A 215 14.30 -5.01 19.52
N ARG A 216 13.69 -3.84 19.22
CA ARG A 216 12.34 -3.49 19.69
C ARG A 216 11.28 -4.46 19.19
N LEU A 217 11.46 -5.03 18.00
CA LEU A 217 10.59 -6.04 17.43
C LEU A 217 10.87 -7.45 17.96
N GLY A 218 11.81 -7.60 18.90
CA GLY A 218 12.12 -8.87 19.56
C GLY A 218 12.95 -9.84 18.72
N TYR A 219 13.67 -9.35 17.71
CA TYR A 219 14.64 -10.18 17.00
C TYR A 219 16.01 -10.19 17.67
N GLU A 220 16.68 -11.32 17.61
CA GLU A 220 18.10 -11.47 17.99
C GLU A 220 18.99 -11.15 16.79
N ILE A 221 20.07 -10.36 17.00
CA ILE A 221 21.10 -10.01 16.02
C ILE A 221 22.50 -10.20 16.58
#